data_a4c13c1e45df187d9b57290be7ef8282
#
_entry.id   a4c13c1e45df187d9b57290be7ef8282
#
_cell.length_a   1.000
_cell.length_b   1.000
_cell.length_c   1.000
_cell.angle_alpha   90.00
_cell.angle_beta   90.00
_cell.angle_gamma   90.00
#
_symmetry.space_group_name_H-M   'P 1'
#
loop_
_entity.id
_entity.type
_entity.pdbx_description
1 polymer ?
#
loop_
_entity_poly.entity_id
_entity_poly.type
_entity_poly.pdbx_seq_one_letter_code
_entity_poly.pdbx_strand_id
1 'polypeptide(L)'
;MPSVSRYRTWLAVPADEIEDLKKAHPPMNGHTPVIWDKEHKLWFARPGADLSRLDRWLPRPQDVSMNGSDPVTEFAQVLENAGLVLKELPVMDGKIHRVPTADDKKGQKSGAYRGFLDGRPAGWYRDYRSADDSPITWTFSGGEQTDPRARLHLKAHSMQRREDAERELKAQYNRQAAYARRYINKWPQATAHEYLTRKGIQAAPGVRVNNKNELVIPFSNRNGAIRSYQRIPVTGGKDARILIDSEKTGNWFALGTPRNGQPVLFAEGYATAASLHEATGLPVLMTVDGGNMIAVAENARQKWTQSPFIFCADNDHAIRVNKGIVSATKAAELTGGS
;
A
#
# COMPACT_ATOMS: atom_id res chain seq x y z
N MET A 1 -11.78 -26.97 9.74
CA MET A 1 -10.87 -25.82 10.01
C MET A 1 -9.93 -26.21 11.13
N PRO A 2 -8.69 -25.69 11.21
CA PRO A 2 -7.84 -25.99 12.36
C PRO A 2 -8.53 -25.52 13.63
N SER A 3 -8.62 -26.37 14.65
CA SER A 3 -9.28 -26.08 15.93
C SER A 3 -8.56 -25.01 16.74
N VAL A 4 -7.31 -24.71 16.42
CA VAL A 4 -6.47 -23.72 17.14
C VAL A 4 -6.17 -22.54 16.24
N SER A 5 -6.42 -21.33 16.74
CA SER A 5 -6.13 -20.10 16.02
C SER A 5 -4.62 -19.89 15.86
N ARG A 6 -4.16 -19.77 14.62
CA ARG A 6 -2.76 -19.42 14.34
C ARG A 6 -2.48 -17.92 14.49
N TYR A 7 -3.50 -17.09 14.34
CA TYR A 7 -3.44 -15.63 14.37
C TYR A 7 -4.59 -15.07 15.21
N ARG A 8 -4.63 -13.74 15.40
CA ARG A 8 -5.80 -13.07 15.96
C ARG A 8 -7.03 -13.43 15.12
N THR A 9 -8.12 -13.78 15.80
CA THR A 9 -9.41 -14.06 15.15
C THR A 9 -10.48 -13.16 15.79
N TRP A 10 -11.09 -12.30 14.99
CA TRP A 10 -12.13 -11.40 15.44
C TRP A 10 -13.43 -12.16 15.69
N LEU A 11 -14.15 -11.74 16.72
CA LEU A 11 -15.37 -12.41 17.21
C LEU A 11 -16.55 -11.44 17.19
N ALA A 12 -17.71 -11.93 16.78
CA ALA A 12 -18.99 -11.23 16.80
C ALA A 12 -19.76 -11.56 18.09
N VAL A 13 -19.41 -10.95 19.19
CA VAL A 13 -19.95 -11.25 20.53
C VAL A 13 -20.99 -10.20 20.94
N PRO A 14 -22.28 -10.55 21.02
CA PRO A 14 -23.31 -9.68 21.56
C PRO A 14 -23.07 -9.37 23.04
N ALA A 15 -23.56 -8.22 23.51
CA ALA A 15 -23.33 -7.75 24.89
C ALA A 15 -23.91 -8.71 25.93
N ASP A 16 -25.03 -9.34 25.63
CA ASP A 16 -25.72 -10.33 26.48
C ASP A 16 -25.01 -11.69 26.53
N GLU A 17 -24.03 -11.95 25.65
CA GLU A 17 -23.29 -13.21 25.56
C GLU A 17 -21.84 -13.12 26.08
N ILE A 18 -21.41 -12.00 26.65
CA ILE A 18 -20.04 -11.78 27.11
C ILE A 18 -19.65 -12.79 28.24
N GLU A 19 -20.54 -13.10 29.14
CA GLU A 19 -20.26 -14.05 30.21
C GLU A 19 -20.18 -15.49 29.67
N ASP A 20 -20.96 -15.83 28.67
CA ASP A 20 -20.87 -17.14 27.99
C ASP A 20 -19.54 -17.27 27.24
N LEU A 21 -19.07 -16.22 26.58
CA LEU A 21 -17.75 -16.20 25.95
C LEU A 21 -16.62 -16.48 26.94
N LYS A 22 -16.65 -15.82 28.11
CA LYS A 22 -15.64 -16.02 29.16
C LYS A 22 -15.64 -17.45 29.72
N LYS A 23 -16.83 -18.04 29.88
CA LYS A 23 -16.99 -19.43 30.32
C LYS A 23 -16.57 -20.43 29.28
N ALA A 24 -16.87 -20.17 27.99
CA ALA A 24 -16.50 -21.07 26.89
C ALA A 24 -14.99 -21.26 26.75
N HIS A 25 -14.23 -20.21 27.06
CA HIS A 25 -12.78 -20.25 26.98
C HIS A 25 -12.13 -19.61 28.22
N PRO A 26 -12.08 -20.32 29.37
CA PRO A 26 -11.49 -19.80 30.59
C PRO A 26 -9.99 -19.53 30.42
N PRO A 27 -9.40 -18.71 31.32
CA PRO A 27 -7.97 -18.45 31.29
C PRO A 27 -7.16 -19.74 31.33
N MET A 28 -6.16 -19.84 30.46
CA MET A 28 -5.20 -20.95 30.41
C MET A 28 -3.80 -20.43 30.73
N ASN A 29 -3.09 -21.08 31.65
CA ASN A 29 -1.72 -20.70 32.06
C ASN A 29 -1.59 -19.20 32.43
N GLY A 30 -2.59 -18.64 33.11
CA GLY A 30 -2.60 -17.24 33.51
C GLY A 30 -2.95 -16.22 32.42
N HIS A 31 -3.26 -16.69 31.20
CA HIS A 31 -3.62 -15.83 30.07
C HIS A 31 -5.09 -15.99 29.67
N THR A 32 -5.76 -14.86 29.45
CA THR A 32 -7.13 -14.83 28.92
C THR A 32 -7.06 -15.04 27.39
N PRO A 33 -7.67 -16.12 26.87
CA PRO A 33 -7.58 -16.42 25.41
C PRO A 33 -8.41 -15.49 24.56
N VAL A 34 -9.40 -14.79 25.11
CA VAL A 34 -10.25 -13.81 24.42
C VAL A 34 -10.09 -12.43 25.06
N ILE A 35 -9.99 -11.39 24.25
CA ILE A 35 -9.72 -10.00 24.69
C ILE A 35 -10.66 -9.04 24.01
N TRP A 36 -11.08 -8.02 24.77
CA TRP A 36 -11.79 -6.86 24.25
C TRP A 36 -10.83 -5.84 23.68
N ASP A 37 -11.00 -5.49 22.41
CA ASP A 37 -10.29 -4.39 21.75
C ASP A 37 -11.12 -3.11 21.91
N LYS A 38 -10.56 -2.14 22.66
CA LYS A 38 -11.24 -0.87 22.96
C LYS A 38 -11.35 0.03 21.73
N GLU A 39 -10.37 0.02 20.86
CA GLU A 39 -10.32 0.86 19.66
C GLU A 39 -11.38 0.40 18.65
N HIS A 40 -11.41 -0.87 18.37
CA HIS A 40 -12.34 -1.44 17.39
C HIS A 40 -13.70 -1.79 18.00
N LYS A 41 -13.83 -1.78 19.34
CA LYS A 41 -15.05 -2.19 20.05
C LYS A 41 -15.53 -3.57 19.58
N LEU A 42 -14.63 -4.54 19.62
CA LEU A 42 -14.83 -5.94 19.26
C LEU A 42 -14.03 -6.85 20.17
N TRP A 43 -14.49 -8.08 20.33
CA TRP A 43 -13.71 -9.15 20.94
C TRP A 43 -12.83 -9.84 19.91
N PHE A 44 -11.71 -10.39 20.33
CA PHE A 44 -10.89 -11.26 19.51
C PHE A 44 -10.29 -12.41 20.32
N ALA A 45 -10.10 -13.55 19.66
CA ALA A 45 -9.33 -14.67 20.15
C ALA A 45 -7.84 -14.46 19.85
N ARG A 46 -6.99 -14.71 20.86
CA ARG A 46 -5.53 -14.69 20.69
C ARG A 46 -5.05 -15.88 19.85
N PRO A 47 -3.85 -15.78 19.25
CA PRO A 47 -3.16 -16.98 18.74
C PRO A 47 -3.06 -18.05 19.82
N GLY A 48 -3.37 -19.30 19.46
CA GLY A 48 -3.42 -20.43 20.39
C GLY A 48 -4.79 -20.71 20.98
N ALA A 49 -5.79 -19.84 20.79
CA ALA A 49 -7.15 -20.12 21.27
C ALA A 49 -7.80 -21.25 20.48
N ASP A 50 -8.59 -22.07 21.18
CA ASP A 50 -9.40 -23.12 20.57
C ASP A 50 -10.67 -22.54 19.94
N LEU A 51 -10.66 -22.43 18.61
CA LEU A 51 -11.78 -21.85 17.86
C LEU A 51 -13.03 -22.74 17.86
N SER A 52 -12.92 -24.03 18.14
CA SER A 52 -14.09 -24.90 18.22
C SER A 52 -15.02 -24.52 19.38
N ARG A 53 -14.46 -23.97 20.45
CA ARG A 53 -15.21 -23.43 21.59
C ARG A 53 -15.79 -22.04 21.34
N LEU A 54 -15.33 -21.37 20.30
CA LEU A 54 -15.71 -20.01 19.91
C LEU A 54 -16.56 -19.98 18.64
N ASP A 55 -16.88 -21.13 18.08
CA ASP A 55 -17.57 -21.28 16.78
C ASP A 55 -18.84 -20.42 16.69
N ARG A 56 -19.60 -20.31 17.77
CA ARG A 56 -20.81 -19.51 17.89
C ARG A 56 -20.59 -18.03 17.57
N TRP A 57 -19.42 -17.51 17.88
CA TRP A 57 -19.06 -16.09 17.70
C TRP A 57 -18.10 -15.83 16.54
N LEU A 58 -17.75 -16.86 15.78
CA LEU A 58 -16.99 -16.65 14.55
C LEU A 58 -17.82 -15.84 13.54
N PRO A 59 -17.22 -14.90 12.79
CA PRO A 59 -17.95 -14.08 11.84
C PRO A 59 -18.63 -14.93 10.76
N ARG A 60 -19.93 -14.76 10.57
CA ARG A 60 -20.75 -15.45 9.56
C ARG A 60 -21.57 -14.44 8.76
N PRO A 61 -20.94 -13.71 7.83
CA PRO A 61 -21.63 -12.67 7.07
C PRO A 61 -22.73 -13.23 6.15
N GLN A 62 -22.61 -14.50 5.72
CA GLN A 62 -23.60 -15.17 4.90
C GLN A 62 -24.93 -15.42 5.62
N ASP A 63 -24.93 -15.44 6.96
CA ASP A 63 -26.13 -15.67 7.77
C ASP A 63 -26.89 -14.34 8.03
N VAL A 64 -26.36 -13.22 7.51
CA VAL A 64 -26.95 -11.90 7.68
C VAL A 64 -27.92 -11.61 6.56
N SER A 65 -29.22 -11.60 6.88
CA SER A 65 -30.26 -11.14 5.96
C SER A 65 -30.24 -9.62 5.84
N MET A 66 -30.00 -9.10 4.64
CA MET A 66 -30.08 -7.68 4.34
C MET A 66 -31.45 -7.37 3.71
N ASN A 67 -32.32 -6.70 4.47
CA ASN A 67 -33.58 -6.19 3.96
C ASN A 67 -33.34 -4.82 3.30
N GLY A 68 -33.41 -4.75 1.96
CA GLY A 68 -33.25 -3.50 1.23
C GLY A 68 -32.82 -3.68 -0.24
N SER A 69 -32.50 -2.59 -0.90
CA SER A 69 -31.96 -2.57 -2.26
C SER A 69 -30.63 -3.35 -2.33
N ASP A 70 -30.38 -3.99 -3.46
CA ASP A 70 -29.13 -4.73 -3.68
C ASP A 70 -27.92 -3.77 -3.72
N PRO A 71 -26.92 -3.94 -2.82
CA PRO A 71 -25.76 -3.06 -2.76
C PRO A 71 -24.91 -3.07 -4.03
N VAL A 72 -24.90 -4.17 -4.79
CA VAL A 72 -24.17 -4.27 -6.06
C VAL A 72 -24.81 -3.39 -7.11
N THR A 73 -26.12 -3.39 -7.17
CA THR A 73 -26.91 -2.53 -8.08
C THR A 73 -26.77 -1.05 -7.69
N GLU A 74 -26.81 -0.71 -6.40
CA GLU A 74 -26.60 0.66 -5.94
C GLU A 74 -25.20 1.16 -6.30
N PHE A 75 -24.17 0.34 -6.09
CA PHE A 75 -22.82 0.72 -6.44
C PHE A 75 -22.65 0.87 -7.96
N ALA A 76 -23.25 -0.01 -8.77
CA ALA A 76 -23.26 0.13 -10.23
C ALA A 76 -23.80 1.50 -10.66
N GLN A 77 -24.93 1.92 -10.11
CA GLN A 77 -25.53 3.22 -10.39
C GLN A 77 -24.60 4.39 -10.03
N VAL A 78 -23.92 4.30 -8.89
CA VAL A 78 -22.95 5.32 -8.45
C VAL A 78 -21.77 5.40 -9.42
N LEU A 79 -21.24 4.26 -9.87
CA LEU A 79 -20.13 4.21 -10.82
C LEU A 79 -20.54 4.78 -12.20
N GLU A 80 -21.73 4.43 -12.68
CA GLU A 80 -22.25 4.95 -13.95
C GLU A 80 -22.52 6.45 -13.88
N ASN A 81 -23.12 6.94 -12.80
CA ASN A 81 -23.34 8.37 -12.57
C ASN A 81 -22.02 9.17 -12.49
N ALA A 82 -20.94 8.52 -12.08
CA ALA A 82 -19.60 9.08 -12.08
C ALA A 82 -18.88 8.99 -13.44
N GLY A 83 -19.57 8.52 -14.48
CA GLY A 83 -19.00 8.41 -15.83
C GLY A 83 -18.13 7.18 -16.10
N LEU A 84 -18.12 6.19 -15.19
CA LEU A 84 -17.47 4.91 -15.44
C LEU A 84 -18.38 4.01 -16.29
N VAL A 85 -17.81 3.37 -17.31
CA VAL A 85 -18.57 2.50 -18.23
C VAL A 85 -18.43 1.05 -17.77
N LEU A 86 -19.54 0.49 -17.28
CA LEU A 86 -19.63 -0.90 -16.88
C LEU A 86 -20.25 -1.75 -18.00
N LYS A 87 -19.69 -2.93 -18.23
CA LYS A 87 -20.28 -3.94 -19.13
C LYS A 87 -21.17 -4.93 -18.39
N GLU A 88 -20.87 -5.14 -17.12
CA GLU A 88 -21.51 -6.07 -16.20
C GLU A 88 -21.58 -5.41 -14.82
N LEU A 89 -22.36 -5.96 -13.90
CA LEU A 89 -22.39 -5.48 -12.53
C LEU A 89 -20.99 -5.46 -11.89
N PRO A 90 -20.68 -4.49 -11.02
CA PRO A 90 -19.38 -4.37 -10.42
C PRO A 90 -19.03 -5.60 -9.57
N VAL A 91 -17.80 -6.08 -9.70
CA VAL A 91 -17.27 -7.18 -8.91
C VAL A 91 -16.85 -6.65 -7.53
N MET A 92 -17.49 -7.18 -6.48
CA MET A 92 -17.32 -6.72 -5.09
C MET A 92 -16.34 -7.62 -4.31
N ASP A 93 -15.19 -7.95 -4.91
CA ASP A 93 -14.19 -8.90 -4.39
C ASP A 93 -13.06 -8.23 -3.58
N GLY A 94 -13.14 -6.92 -3.37
CA GLY A 94 -12.14 -6.15 -2.68
C GLY A 94 -10.85 -5.92 -3.49
N LYS A 95 -10.83 -6.21 -4.80
CA LYS A 95 -9.69 -5.90 -5.69
C LYS A 95 -9.97 -4.64 -6.52
N ILE A 96 -8.91 -4.07 -7.07
CA ILE A 96 -9.04 -2.92 -7.97
C ILE A 96 -9.40 -3.42 -9.37
N HIS A 97 -10.54 -2.95 -9.88
CA HIS A 97 -11.00 -3.20 -11.24
C HIS A 97 -10.82 -1.97 -12.11
N ARG A 98 -10.19 -2.13 -13.28
CA ARG A 98 -10.00 -1.06 -14.25
C ARG A 98 -11.08 -1.12 -15.31
N VAL A 99 -11.79 -0.01 -15.50
CA VAL A 99 -12.90 0.14 -16.44
C VAL A 99 -12.71 1.39 -17.31
N PRO A 100 -13.31 1.44 -18.50
CA PRO A 100 -13.36 2.67 -19.28
C PRO A 100 -14.15 3.76 -18.58
N THR A 101 -13.88 5.00 -18.93
CA THR A 101 -14.76 6.16 -18.66
C THR A 101 -15.45 6.58 -19.96
N ALA A 102 -16.50 7.39 -19.87
CA ALA A 102 -17.29 7.83 -21.01
C ALA A 102 -16.46 8.52 -22.12
N ASP A 103 -15.37 9.20 -21.71
CA ASP A 103 -14.49 9.93 -22.62
C ASP A 103 -13.22 9.14 -23.02
N ASP A 104 -13.10 7.86 -22.68
CA ASP A 104 -11.95 7.05 -23.05
C ASP A 104 -11.94 6.68 -24.54
N LYS A 105 -10.75 6.71 -25.13
CA LYS A 105 -10.56 6.16 -26.48
C LYS A 105 -10.66 4.65 -26.43
N LYS A 106 -10.95 4.03 -27.59
CA LYS A 106 -11.07 2.57 -27.72
C LYS A 106 -9.87 1.84 -27.09
N GLY A 107 -10.15 0.97 -26.11
CA GLY A 107 -9.15 0.17 -25.40
C GLY A 107 -8.52 0.85 -24.16
N GLN A 108 -8.81 2.10 -23.90
CA GLN A 108 -8.37 2.83 -22.70
C GLN A 108 -9.26 2.46 -21.50
N LYS A 109 -8.68 2.48 -20.29
CA LYS A 109 -9.36 2.20 -19.02
C LYS A 109 -8.87 3.18 -17.96
N SER A 110 -9.35 4.41 -18.04
CA SER A 110 -8.96 5.49 -17.12
C SER A 110 -9.72 5.47 -15.80
N GLY A 111 -10.85 4.79 -15.74
CA GLY A 111 -11.59 4.56 -14.50
C GLY A 111 -11.04 3.40 -13.67
N ALA A 112 -11.25 3.46 -12.37
CA ALA A 112 -11.03 2.33 -11.46
C ALA A 112 -12.07 2.34 -10.36
N TYR A 113 -12.41 1.15 -9.87
CA TYR A 113 -13.21 0.99 -8.67
C TYR A 113 -12.73 -0.18 -7.82
N ARG A 114 -13.13 -0.20 -6.57
CA ARG A 114 -12.95 -1.30 -5.63
C ARG A 114 -14.18 -1.37 -4.74
N GLY A 115 -14.81 -2.52 -4.65
CA GLY A 115 -16.01 -2.73 -3.86
C GLY A 115 -15.88 -3.90 -2.90
N PHE A 116 -16.59 -3.82 -1.78
CA PHE A 116 -16.65 -4.81 -0.71
C PHE A 116 -18.10 -5.07 -0.33
N LEU A 117 -18.45 -6.31 -0.10
CA LEU A 117 -19.77 -6.71 0.45
C LEU A 117 -19.68 -7.05 1.95
N ASP A 118 -18.49 -7.19 2.48
CA ASP A 118 -18.23 -7.56 3.86
C ASP A 118 -18.43 -6.35 4.79
N GLY A 119 -19.23 -6.53 5.82
CA GLY A 119 -19.63 -5.46 6.72
C GLY A 119 -20.77 -4.64 6.15
N ARG A 120 -20.76 -3.32 6.35
CA ARG A 120 -21.58 -2.40 5.57
C ARG A 120 -20.97 -2.31 4.18
N PRO A 121 -21.66 -2.74 3.14
CA PRO A 121 -21.12 -2.69 1.80
C PRO A 121 -20.59 -1.30 1.47
N ALA A 122 -19.36 -1.26 0.97
CA ALA A 122 -18.65 -0.02 0.73
C ALA A 122 -17.69 -0.18 -0.46
N GLY A 123 -17.20 0.94 -0.96
CA GLY A 123 -16.25 0.93 -2.05
C GLY A 123 -15.67 2.31 -2.29
N TRP A 124 -14.85 2.39 -3.29
CA TRP A 124 -14.37 3.65 -3.84
C TRP A 124 -14.25 3.54 -5.36
N TYR A 125 -14.29 4.69 -6.00
CA TYR A 125 -14.01 4.82 -7.43
C TYR A 125 -13.15 6.06 -7.70
N ARG A 126 -12.52 6.10 -8.86
CA ARG A 126 -11.76 7.28 -9.32
C ARG A 126 -11.60 7.29 -10.85
N ASP A 127 -11.50 8.48 -11.42
CA ASP A 127 -11.02 8.72 -12.78
C ASP A 127 -9.60 9.27 -12.73
N TYR A 128 -8.63 8.53 -13.27
CA TYR A 128 -7.23 8.94 -13.31
C TYR A 128 -6.94 10.14 -14.25
N ARG A 129 -7.92 10.59 -15.01
CA ARG A 129 -7.82 11.80 -15.84
C ARG A 129 -8.36 13.04 -15.14
N SER A 130 -9.09 12.88 -14.07
CA SER A 130 -9.56 14.00 -13.26
C SER A 130 -8.38 14.77 -12.68
N ALA A 131 -8.51 16.10 -12.59
CA ALA A 131 -7.51 16.95 -11.94
C ALA A 131 -7.34 16.60 -10.46
N ASP A 132 -8.45 16.24 -9.79
CA ASP A 132 -8.46 15.59 -8.48
C ASP A 132 -8.63 14.10 -8.70
N ASP A 133 -7.51 13.36 -8.70
CA ASP A 133 -7.49 11.93 -8.85
C ASP A 133 -7.66 11.18 -7.53
N SER A 134 -8.14 11.86 -6.48
CA SER A 134 -8.46 11.26 -5.18
C SER A 134 -9.61 10.25 -5.32
N PRO A 135 -9.54 9.11 -4.63
CA PRO A 135 -10.64 8.16 -4.65
C PRO A 135 -11.87 8.73 -3.94
N ILE A 136 -13.02 8.66 -4.61
CA ILE A 136 -14.31 9.01 -4.02
C ILE A 136 -14.89 7.76 -3.37
N THR A 137 -15.22 7.85 -2.08
CA THR A 137 -15.76 6.74 -1.31
C THR A 137 -17.26 6.64 -1.46
N TRP A 138 -17.76 5.41 -1.53
CA TRP A 138 -19.17 5.06 -1.47
C TRP A 138 -19.41 4.12 -0.30
N THR A 139 -20.58 4.26 0.32
CA THR A 139 -21.07 3.36 1.36
C THR A 139 -22.53 3.10 1.10
N PHE A 140 -22.94 1.84 1.16
CA PHE A 140 -24.33 1.42 0.92
C PHE A 140 -25.32 2.21 1.77
N SER A 141 -26.33 2.78 1.12
CA SER A 141 -27.34 3.63 1.75
C SER A 141 -28.46 2.83 2.43
N GLY A 142 -28.75 1.63 1.92
CA GLY A 142 -29.77 0.75 2.45
C GLY A 142 -29.28 -0.05 3.66
N GLY A 143 -29.73 0.26 4.88
CA GLY A 143 -29.36 -0.57 6.02
C GLY A 143 -29.47 0.05 7.42
N GLU A 144 -30.30 1.05 7.64
CA GLU A 144 -30.55 1.56 9.01
C GLU A 144 -31.28 0.56 9.94
N GLN A 145 -31.84 -0.52 9.39
CA GLN A 145 -32.56 -1.56 10.16
C GLN A 145 -31.81 -2.89 10.25
N THR A 146 -30.48 -2.90 10.17
CA THR A 146 -29.73 -4.14 10.35
C THR A 146 -29.72 -4.52 11.83
N ASP A 147 -30.09 -5.76 12.16
CA ASP A 147 -30.01 -6.34 13.50
C ASP A 147 -28.63 -6.06 14.12
N PRO A 148 -28.55 -5.60 15.38
CA PRO A 148 -27.28 -5.35 16.08
C PRO A 148 -26.33 -6.55 16.07
N ARG A 149 -26.84 -7.79 16.12
CA ARG A 149 -26.02 -9.01 16.01
C ARG A 149 -25.44 -9.15 14.61
N ALA A 150 -26.25 -8.92 13.57
CA ALA A 150 -25.80 -8.91 12.20
C ALA A 150 -24.66 -7.91 11.97
N ARG A 151 -24.78 -6.68 12.52
CA ARG A 151 -23.72 -5.66 12.44
C ARG A 151 -22.41 -6.13 13.07
N LEU A 152 -22.46 -6.86 14.19
CA LEU A 152 -21.26 -7.42 14.84
C LEU A 152 -20.57 -8.44 13.94
N HIS A 153 -21.32 -9.38 13.33
CA HIS A 153 -20.77 -10.36 12.40
C HIS A 153 -20.12 -9.70 11.19
N LEU A 154 -20.78 -8.73 10.59
CA LEU A 154 -20.24 -7.97 9.45
C LEU A 154 -18.97 -7.21 9.84
N LYS A 155 -18.97 -6.54 10.99
CA LYS A 155 -17.81 -5.79 11.49
C LYS A 155 -16.63 -6.70 11.81
N ALA A 156 -16.85 -7.78 12.52
CA ALA A 156 -15.81 -8.75 12.86
C ALA A 156 -15.22 -9.41 11.61
N HIS A 157 -16.05 -9.75 10.61
CA HIS A 157 -15.61 -10.28 9.33
C HIS A 157 -14.76 -9.28 8.54
N SER A 158 -15.19 -8.03 8.45
CA SER A 158 -14.42 -6.96 7.78
C SER A 158 -13.04 -6.76 8.41
N MET A 159 -12.99 -6.74 9.75
CA MET A 159 -11.72 -6.65 10.47
C MET A 159 -10.82 -7.86 10.21
N GLN A 160 -11.38 -9.08 10.21
CA GLN A 160 -10.64 -10.30 9.90
C GLN A 160 -10.05 -10.25 8.50
N ARG A 161 -10.88 -9.92 7.50
CA ARG A 161 -10.45 -9.79 6.10
C ARG A 161 -9.33 -8.77 5.91
N ARG A 162 -9.42 -7.64 6.60
CA ARG A 162 -8.39 -6.60 6.56
C ARG A 162 -7.06 -7.11 7.11
N GLU A 163 -7.05 -7.72 8.28
CA GLU A 163 -5.84 -8.28 8.88
C GLU A 163 -5.23 -9.42 8.05
N ASP A 164 -6.08 -10.27 7.46
CA ASP A 164 -5.64 -11.36 6.60
C ASP A 164 -4.99 -10.82 5.33
N ALA A 165 -5.60 -9.81 4.68
CA ALA A 165 -5.05 -9.16 3.50
C ALA A 165 -3.72 -8.45 3.80
N GLU A 166 -3.60 -7.75 4.92
CA GLU A 166 -2.35 -7.10 5.35
C GLU A 166 -1.24 -8.13 5.59
N ARG A 167 -1.58 -9.27 6.20
CA ARG A 167 -0.65 -10.38 6.46
C ARG A 167 -0.18 -11.03 5.16
N GLU A 168 -1.10 -11.30 4.25
CA GLU A 168 -0.78 -11.85 2.93
C GLU A 168 0.12 -10.90 2.14
N LEU A 169 -0.20 -9.62 2.11
CA LEU A 169 0.61 -8.59 1.46
C LEU A 169 2.02 -8.52 2.05
N LYS A 170 2.12 -8.52 3.38
CA LYS A 170 3.42 -8.53 4.07
C LYS A 170 4.23 -9.79 3.76
N ALA A 171 3.58 -10.95 3.71
CA ALA A 171 4.23 -12.20 3.33
C ALA A 171 4.72 -12.16 1.87
N GLN A 172 3.93 -11.61 0.96
CA GLN A 172 4.29 -11.38 -0.44
C GLN A 172 5.50 -10.44 -0.54
N TYR A 173 5.48 -9.30 0.12
CA TYR A 173 6.60 -8.36 0.16
C TYR A 173 7.89 -9.00 0.71
N ASN A 174 7.79 -9.85 1.74
CA ASN A 174 8.94 -10.55 2.29
C ASN A 174 9.50 -11.60 1.30
N ARG A 175 8.66 -12.30 0.55
CA ARG A 175 9.10 -13.20 -0.53
C ARG A 175 9.84 -12.43 -1.62
N GLN A 176 9.29 -11.31 -2.08
CA GLN A 176 9.91 -10.47 -3.11
C GLN A 176 11.22 -9.82 -2.62
N ALA A 177 11.29 -9.41 -1.36
CA ALA A 177 12.52 -8.91 -0.77
C ALA A 177 13.62 -9.98 -0.70
N ALA A 178 13.28 -11.21 -0.38
CA ALA A 178 14.22 -12.34 -0.41
C ALA A 178 14.72 -12.62 -1.84
N TYR A 179 13.82 -12.59 -2.81
CA TYR A 179 14.16 -12.69 -4.24
C TYR A 179 15.10 -11.56 -4.66
N ALA A 180 14.77 -10.30 -4.35
CA ALA A 180 15.58 -9.15 -4.70
C ALA A 180 17.01 -9.27 -4.14
N ARG A 181 17.17 -9.58 -2.84
CA ARG A 181 18.48 -9.78 -2.21
C ARG A 181 19.30 -10.88 -2.88
N ARG A 182 18.65 -12.02 -3.19
CA ARG A 182 19.32 -13.14 -3.84
C ARG A 182 19.95 -12.76 -5.20
N TYR A 183 19.21 -12.00 -6.01
CA TYR A 183 19.66 -11.63 -7.35
C TYR A 183 20.60 -10.43 -7.35
N ILE A 184 20.36 -9.41 -6.55
CA ILE A 184 21.24 -8.24 -6.43
C ILE A 184 22.65 -8.66 -5.99
N ASN A 185 22.79 -9.65 -5.12
CA ASN A 185 24.09 -10.16 -4.68
C ASN A 185 24.83 -10.97 -5.78
N LYS A 186 24.10 -11.45 -6.79
CA LYS A 186 24.69 -12.21 -7.92
C LYS A 186 25.11 -11.33 -9.09
N TRP A 187 24.44 -10.19 -9.28
CA TRP A 187 24.72 -9.33 -10.41
C TRP A 187 25.96 -8.46 -10.13
N PRO A 188 26.81 -8.24 -11.16
CA PRO A 188 28.00 -7.42 -10.99
C PRO A 188 27.66 -5.97 -10.70
N GLN A 189 28.55 -5.28 -10.00
CA GLN A 189 28.51 -3.83 -9.83
C GLN A 189 28.52 -3.17 -11.21
N ALA A 190 27.65 -2.18 -11.44
CA ALA A 190 27.70 -1.37 -12.62
C ALA A 190 28.95 -0.49 -12.62
N THR A 191 29.74 -0.52 -13.69
CA THR A 191 30.90 0.36 -13.90
C THR A 191 30.70 1.26 -15.11
N ALA A 192 30.09 0.73 -16.15
CA ALA A 192 29.70 1.44 -17.37
C ALA A 192 28.35 0.92 -17.86
N HIS A 193 27.54 1.79 -18.43
CA HIS A 193 26.24 1.43 -19.03
C HIS A 193 25.79 2.57 -19.94
N GLU A 194 25.23 2.27 -21.10
CA GLU A 194 24.82 3.27 -22.09
C GLU A 194 23.85 4.32 -21.54
N TYR A 195 22.94 3.91 -20.64
CA TYR A 195 22.05 4.86 -19.95
C TYR A 195 22.84 5.88 -19.13
N LEU A 196 23.87 5.46 -18.39
CA LEU A 196 24.70 6.35 -17.58
C LEU A 196 25.47 7.34 -18.46
N THR A 197 26.12 6.82 -19.52
CA THR A 197 26.84 7.65 -20.50
C THR A 197 25.94 8.69 -21.13
N ARG A 198 24.75 8.30 -21.57
CA ARG A 198 23.76 9.22 -22.17
C ARG A 198 23.25 10.27 -21.18
N LYS A 199 23.21 9.96 -19.90
CA LYS A 199 22.79 10.89 -18.84
C LYS A 199 23.94 11.71 -18.26
N GLY A 200 25.19 11.41 -18.66
CA GLY A 200 26.38 12.09 -18.15
C GLY A 200 26.65 11.86 -16.65
N ILE A 201 26.30 10.70 -16.14
CA ILE A 201 26.43 10.34 -14.71
C ILE A 201 27.24 9.06 -14.50
N GLN A 202 27.76 8.88 -13.29
CA GLN A 202 28.47 7.67 -12.90
C GLN A 202 27.56 6.65 -12.23
N ALA A 203 27.97 5.39 -12.23
CA ALA A 203 27.31 4.34 -11.47
C ALA A 203 27.57 4.52 -9.96
N ALA A 204 26.52 4.77 -9.20
CA ALA A 204 26.64 4.83 -7.74
C ALA A 204 26.98 3.45 -7.14
N PRO A 205 27.68 3.39 -6.00
CA PRO A 205 27.91 2.14 -5.25
C PRO A 205 26.59 1.42 -4.96
N GLY A 206 26.53 0.12 -5.20
CA GLY A 206 25.32 -0.69 -5.00
C GLY A 206 24.43 -0.86 -6.24
N VAL A 207 24.62 -0.05 -7.28
CA VAL A 207 23.94 -0.25 -8.57
C VAL A 207 24.51 -1.47 -9.27
N ARG A 208 23.68 -2.30 -9.85
CA ARG A 208 24.06 -3.56 -10.52
C ARG A 208 23.68 -3.54 -11.99
N VAL A 209 24.21 -4.48 -12.75
CA VAL A 209 23.77 -4.78 -14.13
C VAL A 209 23.31 -6.23 -14.18
N ASN A 210 22.09 -6.47 -14.65
CA ASN A 210 21.55 -7.81 -14.79
C ASN A 210 21.94 -8.46 -16.14
N ASN A 211 21.57 -9.73 -16.32
CA ASN A 211 21.89 -10.50 -17.53
C ASN A 211 21.21 -9.98 -18.82
N LYS A 212 20.28 -9.04 -18.70
CA LYS A 212 19.60 -8.37 -19.83
C LYS A 212 20.20 -7.00 -20.15
N ASN A 213 21.35 -6.68 -19.59
CA ASN A 213 21.98 -5.37 -19.68
C ASN A 213 21.05 -4.23 -19.22
N GLU A 214 20.30 -4.45 -18.10
CA GLU A 214 19.53 -3.42 -17.45
C GLU A 214 20.25 -3.00 -16.17
N LEU A 215 20.30 -1.68 -15.88
CA LEU A 215 20.70 -1.20 -14.57
C LEU A 215 19.70 -1.63 -13.53
N VAL A 216 20.19 -2.07 -12.38
CA VAL A 216 19.37 -2.49 -11.24
C VAL A 216 19.70 -1.60 -10.05
N ILE A 217 18.71 -0.82 -9.65
CA ILE A 217 18.80 0.12 -8.52
C ILE A 217 18.05 -0.49 -7.33
N PRO A 218 18.74 -0.96 -6.29
CA PRO A 218 18.10 -1.56 -5.13
C PRO A 218 17.41 -0.52 -4.25
N PHE A 219 16.27 -0.87 -3.66
CA PHE A 219 15.59 -0.05 -2.66
C PHE A 219 15.68 -0.73 -1.31
N SER A 220 16.06 0.05 -0.31
CA SER A 220 16.16 -0.41 1.06
C SER A 220 15.20 0.35 1.97
N ASN A 221 14.75 -0.31 3.00
CA ASN A 221 14.00 0.34 4.07
C ASN A 221 14.95 1.16 4.97
N ARG A 222 14.38 1.89 5.93
CA ARG A 222 15.15 2.72 6.89
C ARG A 222 16.22 1.96 7.67
N ASN A 223 16.10 0.64 7.80
CA ASN A 223 17.07 -0.22 8.47
C ASN A 223 18.18 -0.74 7.52
N GLY A 224 18.17 -0.34 6.25
CA GLY A 224 19.13 -0.77 5.24
C GLY A 224 18.83 -2.13 4.59
N ALA A 225 17.72 -2.78 4.95
CA ALA A 225 17.35 -4.04 4.35
C ALA A 225 16.73 -3.83 2.95
N ILE A 226 17.28 -4.48 1.93
CA ILE A 226 16.76 -4.43 0.56
C ILE A 226 15.35 -5.02 0.53
N ARG A 227 14.41 -4.25 -0.01
CA ARG A 227 12.98 -4.61 -0.14
C ARG A 227 12.55 -4.83 -1.59
N SER A 228 13.18 -4.12 -2.52
CA SER A 228 12.86 -4.16 -3.95
C SER A 228 14.00 -3.66 -4.80
N TYR A 229 13.79 -3.52 -6.09
CA TYR A 229 14.67 -2.83 -7.03
C TYR A 229 13.89 -2.29 -8.23
N GLN A 230 14.46 -1.27 -8.86
CA GLN A 230 14.05 -0.80 -10.19
C GLN A 230 15.03 -1.32 -11.24
N ARG A 231 14.53 -1.71 -12.40
CA ARG A 231 15.33 -2.00 -13.61
C ARG A 231 15.17 -0.85 -14.57
N ILE A 232 16.30 -0.37 -15.09
CA ILE A 232 16.35 0.68 -16.11
C ILE A 232 17.04 0.09 -17.34
N PRO A 233 16.32 -0.16 -18.44
CA PRO A 233 16.92 -0.68 -19.67
C PRO A 233 17.79 0.40 -20.36
N VAL A 234 18.56 -0.03 -21.35
CA VAL A 234 19.39 0.85 -22.17
C VAL A 234 18.55 1.96 -22.81
N THR A 235 17.31 1.68 -23.23
CA THR A 235 16.38 2.66 -23.80
C THR A 235 16.04 3.82 -22.87
N GLY A 236 16.08 3.62 -21.58
CA GLY A 236 16.00 4.68 -20.57
C GLY A 236 14.84 4.62 -19.61
N GLY A 237 14.65 5.69 -18.84
CA GLY A 237 13.77 5.76 -17.70
C GLY A 237 12.27 5.58 -17.98
N LYS A 238 11.79 5.89 -19.19
CA LYS A 238 10.37 5.65 -19.58
C LYS A 238 9.99 4.16 -19.54
N ASP A 239 10.95 3.28 -19.79
CA ASP A 239 10.79 1.83 -19.76
C ASP A 239 11.24 1.21 -18.43
N ALA A 240 11.59 2.02 -17.46
CA ALA A 240 11.96 1.54 -16.13
C ALA A 240 10.80 0.80 -15.46
N ARG A 241 11.11 -0.30 -14.81
CA ARG A 241 10.12 -1.16 -14.12
C ARG A 241 10.61 -1.54 -12.74
N ILE A 242 9.72 -1.46 -11.78
CA ILE A 242 9.96 -1.96 -10.42
C ILE A 242 9.70 -3.47 -10.41
N LEU A 243 10.35 -4.19 -9.50
CA LEU A 243 10.05 -5.60 -9.25
C LEU A 243 8.57 -5.76 -8.92
N ILE A 244 7.87 -6.59 -9.70
CA ILE A 244 6.43 -6.82 -9.54
C ILE A 244 6.16 -7.34 -8.13
N ASP A 245 5.03 -6.92 -7.56
CA ASP A 245 4.54 -7.38 -6.25
C ASP A 245 5.50 -7.13 -5.08
N SER A 246 6.43 -6.20 -5.22
CA SER A 246 7.40 -5.84 -4.20
C SER A 246 7.04 -4.55 -3.46
N GLU A 247 7.63 -4.37 -2.28
CA GLU A 247 7.39 -3.20 -1.44
C GLU A 247 8.20 -2.00 -1.94
N LYS A 248 7.52 -1.03 -2.57
CA LYS A 248 8.10 0.25 -2.97
C LYS A 248 7.95 1.31 -1.87
N THR A 249 6.77 1.38 -1.27
CA THR A 249 6.37 2.47 -0.38
C THR A 249 7.33 2.66 0.80
N GLY A 250 7.81 3.88 0.95
CA GLY A 250 8.71 4.28 2.03
C GLY A 250 10.14 3.73 1.92
N ASN A 251 10.49 3.06 0.81
CA ASN A 251 11.83 2.55 0.54
C ASN A 251 12.55 3.46 -0.47
N TRP A 252 13.88 3.55 -0.35
CA TRP A 252 14.73 4.42 -1.18
C TRP A 252 16.03 3.77 -1.59
N PHE A 253 16.67 4.36 -2.59
CA PHE A 253 18.10 4.16 -2.83
C PHE A 253 18.87 5.40 -2.38
N ALA A 254 19.91 5.23 -1.59
CA ALA A 254 20.76 6.33 -1.12
C ALA A 254 22.02 6.45 -1.98
N LEU A 255 22.26 7.63 -2.53
CA LEU A 255 23.54 8.03 -3.09
C LEU A 255 24.29 8.81 -2.00
N GLY A 256 25.50 8.39 -1.70
CA GLY A 256 26.23 8.88 -0.54
C GLY A 256 25.70 8.31 0.78
N THR A 257 26.23 8.80 1.89
CA THR A 257 25.90 8.30 3.24
C THR A 257 25.29 9.43 4.07
N PRO A 258 23.97 9.47 4.25
CA PRO A 258 23.32 10.47 5.08
C PRO A 258 23.74 10.35 6.55
N ARG A 259 24.01 11.49 7.19
CA ARG A 259 24.34 11.61 8.62
C ARG A 259 23.37 12.58 9.28
N ASN A 260 22.99 12.28 10.53
CA ASN A 260 22.08 13.18 11.26
C ASN A 260 22.69 14.58 11.43
N GLY A 261 21.88 15.61 11.23
CA GLY A 261 22.30 17.02 11.26
C GLY A 261 22.90 17.56 9.96
N GLN A 262 23.20 16.72 8.97
CA GLN A 262 23.65 17.17 7.64
C GLN A 262 22.48 17.22 6.65
N PRO A 263 22.52 18.11 5.63
CA PRO A 263 21.51 18.17 4.60
C PRO A 263 21.36 16.85 3.85
N VAL A 264 20.11 16.48 3.55
CA VAL A 264 19.74 15.32 2.74
C VAL A 264 18.81 15.76 1.62
N LEU A 265 19.18 15.46 0.39
CA LEU A 265 18.39 15.77 -0.79
C LEU A 265 17.46 14.62 -1.12
N PHE A 266 16.32 14.94 -1.75
CA PHE A 266 15.34 13.97 -2.24
C PHE A 266 15.11 14.21 -3.73
N ALA A 267 15.11 13.15 -4.53
CA ALA A 267 14.83 13.22 -5.95
C ALA A 267 14.03 12.00 -6.41
N GLU A 268 13.23 12.14 -7.45
CA GLU A 268 12.38 11.07 -7.95
C GLU A 268 13.16 9.99 -8.68
N GLY A 269 13.88 10.37 -9.73
CA GLY A 269 14.56 9.44 -10.63
C GLY A 269 16.04 9.25 -10.33
N TYR A 270 16.60 8.10 -10.75
CA TYR A 270 18.00 7.77 -10.53
C TYR A 270 18.97 8.79 -11.18
N ALA A 271 18.69 9.23 -12.42
CA ALA A 271 19.57 10.18 -13.11
C ALA A 271 19.62 11.52 -12.38
N THR A 272 18.46 12.06 -11.99
CA THR A 272 18.36 13.31 -11.23
C THR A 272 19.10 13.19 -9.89
N ALA A 273 18.88 12.07 -9.17
CA ALA A 273 19.56 11.82 -7.90
C ALA A 273 21.09 11.72 -8.05
N ALA A 274 21.58 11.04 -9.09
CA ALA A 274 23.00 10.92 -9.37
C ALA A 274 23.63 12.26 -9.72
N SER A 275 23.01 13.03 -10.62
CA SER A 275 23.48 14.38 -10.99
C SER A 275 23.56 15.31 -9.78
N LEU A 276 22.53 15.29 -8.92
CA LEU A 276 22.54 16.11 -7.69
C LEU A 276 23.67 15.70 -6.74
N HIS A 277 23.87 14.38 -6.56
CA HIS A 277 24.95 13.88 -5.70
C HIS A 277 26.33 14.25 -6.25
N GLU A 278 26.56 14.07 -7.54
CA GLU A 278 27.85 14.40 -8.19
C GLU A 278 28.13 15.90 -8.15
N ALA A 279 27.12 16.75 -8.35
CA ALA A 279 27.28 18.21 -8.35
C ALA A 279 27.48 18.81 -6.95
N THR A 280 26.85 18.21 -5.92
CA THR A 280 26.84 18.83 -4.57
C THR A 280 27.70 18.10 -3.54
N GLY A 281 28.02 16.83 -3.78
CA GLY A 281 28.62 15.95 -2.78
C GLY A 281 27.70 15.58 -1.62
N LEU A 282 26.45 16.10 -1.60
CA LEU A 282 25.48 15.80 -0.55
C LEU A 282 24.81 14.44 -0.77
N PRO A 283 24.37 13.77 0.29
CA PRO A 283 23.61 12.54 0.15
C PRO A 283 22.24 12.81 -0.47
N VAL A 284 21.83 11.95 -1.40
CA VAL A 284 20.52 12.04 -2.08
C VAL A 284 19.76 10.75 -1.88
N LEU A 285 18.49 10.84 -1.47
CA LEU A 285 17.56 9.73 -1.43
C LEU A 285 16.72 9.73 -2.72
N MET A 286 16.92 8.72 -3.55
CA MET A 286 16.07 8.47 -4.70
C MET A 286 14.77 7.81 -4.24
N THR A 287 13.64 8.44 -4.52
CA THR A 287 12.30 8.01 -4.06
C THR A 287 11.56 7.15 -5.07
N VAL A 288 12.11 6.93 -6.26
CA VAL A 288 11.57 6.17 -7.39
C VAL A 288 10.53 6.94 -8.21
N ASP A 289 9.59 7.58 -7.54
CA ASP A 289 8.58 8.48 -8.12
C ASP A 289 8.03 9.45 -7.06
N GLY A 290 7.33 10.50 -7.49
CA GLY A 290 6.75 11.50 -6.61
C GLY A 290 5.72 10.93 -5.63
N GLY A 291 4.96 9.91 -6.02
CA GLY A 291 3.97 9.28 -5.16
C GLY A 291 4.58 8.57 -3.94
N ASN A 292 5.86 8.20 -4.00
CA ASN A 292 6.58 7.57 -2.88
C ASN A 292 7.35 8.60 -2.03
N MET A 293 7.54 9.83 -2.49
CA MET A 293 8.38 10.83 -1.86
C MET A 293 7.95 11.13 -0.42
N ILE A 294 6.65 11.29 -0.18
CA ILE A 294 6.10 11.56 1.16
C ILE A 294 6.46 10.44 2.13
N ALA A 295 6.17 9.19 1.77
CA ALA A 295 6.43 8.04 2.64
C ALA A 295 7.94 7.84 2.90
N VAL A 296 8.79 8.13 1.90
CA VAL A 296 10.26 8.13 2.08
C VAL A 296 10.68 9.24 3.04
N ALA A 297 10.17 10.45 2.88
CA ALA A 297 10.50 11.58 3.74
C ALA A 297 10.10 11.34 5.21
N GLU A 298 8.92 10.80 5.47
CA GLU A 298 8.47 10.44 6.82
C GLU A 298 9.38 9.37 7.45
N ASN A 299 9.71 8.31 6.71
CA ASN A 299 10.64 7.28 7.17
C ASN A 299 12.06 7.82 7.39
N ALA A 300 12.52 8.71 6.53
CA ALA A 300 13.81 9.38 6.63
C ALA A 300 13.87 10.30 7.85
N ARG A 301 12.78 11.05 8.14
CA ARG A 301 12.69 11.93 9.32
C ARG A 301 12.81 11.17 10.63
N GLN A 302 12.26 9.96 10.70
CA GLN A 302 12.42 9.09 11.87
C GLN A 302 13.88 8.65 12.10
N LYS A 303 14.70 8.62 11.05
CA LYS A 303 16.11 8.22 11.12
C LYS A 303 17.06 9.40 11.29
N TRP A 304 16.78 10.51 10.59
CA TRP A 304 17.61 11.73 10.59
C TRP A 304 16.78 12.91 11.09
N THR A 305 16.53 12.93 12.38
CA THR A 305 15.59 13.83 13.05
C THR A 305 15.99 15.30 12.98
N GLN A 306 17.29 15.60 12.84
CA GLN A 306 17.84 16.96 12.86
C GLN A 306 18.35 17.42 11.49
N SER A 307 18.28 16.57 10.48
CA SER A 307 18.80 16.89 9.15
C SER A 307 17.90 17.88 8.41
N PRO A 308 18.44 18.94 7.79
CA PRO A 308 17.70 19.70 6.78
C PRO A 308 17.34 18.80 5.60
N PHE A 309 16.06 18.76 5.21
CA PHE A 309 15.60 18.03 4.04
C PHE A 309 15.34 19.01 2.90
N ILE A 310 15.86 18.70 1.71
CA ILE A 310 15.73 19.51 0.50
C ILE A 310 15.11 18.64 -0.58
N PHE A 311 13.93 19.02 -1.05
CA PHE A 311 13.18 18.28 -2.05
C PHE A 311 13.42 18.85 -3.44
N CYS A 312 14.08 18.07 -4.30
CA CYS A 312 14.41 18.43 -5.68
C CYS A 312 13.35 17.81 -6.60
N ALA A 313 12.27 18.56 -6.82
CA ALA A 313 11.14 18.12 -7.63
C ALA A 313 11.43 18.20 -9.12
N ASP A 314 10.96 17.23 -9.89
CA ASP A 314 10.86 17.35 -11.33
C ASP A 314 9.79 18.40 -11.70
N ASN A 315 10.15 19.41 -12.49
CA ASN A 315 9.25 20.48 -12.87
C ASN A 315 8.57 20.18 -14.23
N ASP A 316 7.53 19.37 -14.19
CA ASP A 316 6.70 19.01 -15.36
C ASP A 316 5.69 20.12 -15.72
N HIS A 317 6.18 21.34 -16.00
CA HIS A 317 5.35 22.52 -16.29
C HIS A 317 4.45 22.39 -17.52
N ALA A 318 4.69 21.40 -18.38
CA ALA A 318 3.84 21.14 -19.55
C ALA A 318 2.57 20.34 -19.22
N ILE A 319 2.43 19.84 -17.98
CA ILE A 319 1.29 19.04 -17.53
C ILE A 319 0.40 19.91 -16.63
N ARG A 320 -0.93 19.81 -16.81
CA ARG A 320 -1.92 20.63 -16.07
C ARG A 320 -1.76 20.54 -14.53
N VAL A 321 -1.33 19.41 -14.00
CA VAL A 321 -1.02 19.23 -12.57
C VAL A 321 0.41 18.71 -12.46
N ASN A 322 1.31 19.55 -11.95
CA ASN A 322 2.70 19.18 -11.70
C ASN A 322 2.80 18.30 -10.44
N LYS A 323 2.65 16.99 -10.63
CA LYS A 323 2.63 16.01 -9.52
C LYS A 323 3.96 15.96 -8.75
N GLY A 324 5.08 16.21 -9.41
CA GLY A 324 6.40 16.27 -8.77
C GLY A 324 6.45 17.38 -7.73
N ILE A 325 6.10 18.62 -8.13
CA ILE A 325 6.07 19.76 -7.22
C ILE A 325 5.06 19.55 -6.08
N VAL A 326 3.84 19.09 -6.38
CA VAL A 326 2.81 18.84 -5.33
C VAL A 326 3.31 17.87 -4.29
N SER A 327 3.91 16.76 -4.70
CA SER A 327 4.43 15.73 -3.79
C SER A 327 5.61 16.25 -2.95
N ALA A 328 6.52 17.00 -3.57
CA ALA A 328 7.67 17.60 -2.90
C ALA A 328 7.25 18.64 -1.86
N THR A 329 6.34 19.56 -2.22
CA THR A 329 5.79 20.57 -1.30
C THR A 329 5.14 19.90 -0.09
N LYS A 330 4.28 18.90 -0.32
CA LYS A 330 3.62 18.19 0.77
C LYS A 330 4.62 17.43 1.65
N ALA A 331 5.65 16.82 1.07
CA ALA A 331 6.70 16.16 1.83
C ALA A 331 7.51 17.16 2.69
N ALA A 332 7.81 18.34 2.15
CA ALA A 332 8.48 19.43 2.87
C ALA A 332 7.64 19.92 4.07
N GLU A 333 6.35 20.19 3.85
CA GLU A 333 5.42 20.60 4.91
C GLU A 333 5.33 19.59 6.05
N LEU A 334 5.19 18.31 5.71
CA LEU A 334 5.05 17.23 6.72
C LEU A 334 6.33 16.95 7.50
N THR A 335 7.48 17.26 6.94
CA THR A 335 8.78 16.90 7.54
C THR A 335 9.63 18.11 7.96
N GLY A 336 9.12 19.33 7.79
CA GLY A 336 9.89 20.55 8.08
C GLY A 336 11.10 20.72 7.16
N GLY A 337 10.94 20.38 5.89
CA GLY A 337 11.92 20.53 4.82
C GLY A 337 11.67 21.76 3.92
N SER A 338 12.44 21.90 2.87
CA SER A 338 12.33 22.95 1.85
C SER A 338 12.41 22.37 0.44
#